data_baaffc349f8a29d3bb0ea57e1cdd227f
#
_entry.id   baaffc349f8a29d3bb0ea57e1cdd227f
#
_cell.length_a   1.000
_cell.length_b   1.000
_cell.length_c   1.000
_cell.angle_alpha   90.00
_cell.angle_beta   90.00
_cell.angle_gamma   90.00
#
_symmetry.space_group_name_H-M   'P 1'
#
loop_
_entity.id
_entity.type
_entity.pdbx_description
1 polymer ?
#
loop_
_entity_poly.entity_id
_entity_poly.type
_entity_poly.pdbx_seq_one_letter_code
_entity_poly.pdbx_strand_id
1 'polypeptide(L)'
;MSDSNPNVVGINVLKQNGLDVDELVKELIKNAAVEFTAYYYFTNLRAHCTGMEGEGLKGIIEDARLEDLSHFESCLERIYQLGGILPNDATEFIKIS
;
A
#
# COMPACT_ATOMS: atom_id res chain seq x y z
N MET A 1 15.71 19.85 13.99
CA MET A 1 15.99 18.54 13.77
C MET A 1 14.91 17.56 13.98
N SER A 2 15.23 16.31 14.27
CA SER A 2 14.25 15.25 14.35
C SER A 2 13.15 15.53 15.38
N ASP A 3 13.44 16.23 16.46
CA ASP A 3 12.48 16.50 17.53
C ASP A 3 11.32 17.39 17.08
N SER A 4 11.51 18.17 16.03
CA SER A 4 10.47 19.02 15.48
C SER A 4 9.64 18.34 14.40
N ASN A 5 10.02 17.11 14.03
CA ASN A 5 9.31 16.35 13.01
C ASN A 5 8.05 15.72 13.60
N PRO A 6 6.84 16.05 13.07
CA PRO A 6 5.59 15.46 13.58
C PRO A 6 5.58 13.94 13.56
N ASN A 7 6.28 13.32 12.58
CA ASN A 7 6.36 11.86 12.50
C ASN A 7 7.11 11.26 13.67
N VAL A 8 8.17 11.93 14.13
CA VAL A 8 8.94 11.49 15.29
C VAL A 8 8.08 11.55 16.55
N VAL A 9 7.31 12.63 16.71
CA VAL A 9 6.39 12.77 17.85
C VAL A 9 5.36 11.65 17.83
N GLY A 10 4.76 11.36 16.67
CA GLY A 10 3.77 10.29 16.55
C GLY A 10 4.35 8.92 16.88
N ILE A 11 5.57 8.63 16.42
CA ILE A 11 6.26 7.38 16.71
C ILE A 11 6.50 7.24 18.22
N ASN A 12 6.92 8.30 18.88
CA ASN A 12 7.17 8.29 20.31
C ASN A 12 5.91 8.02 21.12
N VAL A 13 4.77 8.63 20.71
CA VAL A 13 3.50 8.39 21.36
C VAL A 13 3.10 6.91 21.24
N LEU A 14 3.27 6.31 20.07
CA LEU A 14 2.97 4.89 19.86
C LEU A 14 3.82 4.01 20.77
N LYS A 15 5.11 4.30 20.86
CA LYS A 15 6.03 3.53 21.70
C LYS A 15 5.68 3.66 23.18
N GLN A 16 5.28 4.85 23.61
CA GLN A 16 4.88 5.09 24.99
C GLN A 16 3.65 4.28 25.38
N ASN A 17 2.81 3.92 24.41
CA ASN A 17 1.61 3.13 24.65
C ASN A 17 1.85 1.64 24.45
N GLY A 18 3.11 1.21 24.42
CA GLY A 18 3.47 -0.20 24.33
C GLY A 18 3.31 -0.83 22.95
N LEU A 19 3.16 -0.01 21.92
CA LEU A 19 3.04 -0.50 20.54
C LEU A 19 4.42 -0.73 19.94
N ASP A 20 4.55 -1.88 19.26
CA ASP A 20 5.76 -2.21 18.52
C ASP A 20 5.67 -1.58 17.13
N VAL A 21 6.35 -0.44 16.96
CA VAL A 21 6.32 0.30 15.70
C VAL A 21 6.94 -0.52 14.57
N ASP A 22 8.01 -1.25 14.86
CA ASP A 22 8.67 -2.07 13.84
C ASP A 22 7.74 -3.18 13.32
N GLU A 23 7.01 -3.82 14.21
CA GLU A 23 6.03 -4.83 13.82
C GLU A 23 4.88 -4.21 13.04
N LEU A 24 4.41 -3.04 13.45
CA LEU A 24 3.36 -2.33 12.74
C LEU A 24 3.81 -1.99 11.32
N VAL A 25 5.03 -1.49 11.15
CA VAL A 25 5.58 -1.17 9.84
C VAL A 25 5.67 -2.44 8.98
N LYS A 26 6.11 -3.55 9.54
CA LYS A 26 6.15 -4.82 8.82
C LYS A 26 4.79 -5.23 8.28
N GLU A 27 3.76 -5.13 9.11
CA GLU A 27 2.41 -5.48 8.71
C GLU A 27 1.88 -4.53 7.64
N LEU A 28 2.21 -3.24 7.74
CA LEU A 28 1.81 -2.27 6.74
C LEU A 28 2.49 -2.53 5.40
N ILE A 29 3.78 -2.89 5.41
CA ILE A 29 4.51 -3.23 4.19
C ILE A 29 3.89 -4.46 3.54
N LYS A 30 3.53 -5.46 4.32
CA LYS A 30 2.87 -6.66 3.84
C LYS A 30 1.53 -6.33 3.19
N ASN A 31 0.73 -5.49 3.86
CA ASN A 31 -0.53 -5.02 3.29
C ASN A 31 -0.33 -4.24 2.00
N ALA A 32 0.67 -3.38 1.96
CA ALA A 32 0.99 -2.62 0.76
C ALA A 32 1.34 -3.56 -0.40
N ALA A 33 2.08 -4.63 -0.14
CA ALA A 33 2.43 -5.61 -1.17
C ALA A 33 1.20 -6.34 -1.69
N VAL A 34 0.27 -6.69 -0.81
CA VAL A 34 -0.99 -7.33 -1.20
C VAL A 34 -1.83 -6.39 -2.06
N GLU A 35 -1.96 -5.13 -1.66
CA GLU A 35 -2.73 -4.15 -2.42
C GLU A 35 -2.10 -3.86 -3.78
N PHE A 36 -0.77 -3.80 -3.84
CA PHE A 36 -0.07 -3.60 -5.11
C PHE A 36 -0.31 -4.79 -6.04
N THR A 37 -0.27 -6.01 -5.51
CA THR A 37 -0.52 -7.22 -6.29
C THR A 37 -1.96 -7.23 -6.83
N ALA A 38 -2.92 -6.83 -6.01
CA ALA A 38 -4.31 -6.73 -6.43
C ALA A 38 -4.48 -5.67 -7.52
N TYR A 39 -3.84 -4.52 -7.36
CA TYR A 39 -3.86 -3.45 -8.36
C TYR A 39 -3.29 -3.94 -9.69
N TYR A 40 -2.18 -4.66 -9.65
CA TYR A 40 -1.58 -5.24 -10.85
C TYR A 40 -2.54 -6.23 -11.52
N TYR A 41 -3.16 -7.09 -10.72
CA TYR A 41 -4.12 -8.08 -11.21
C TYR A 41 -5.28 -7.41 -11.94
N PHE A 42 -5.90 -6.41 -11.33
CA PHE A 42 -7.04 -5.72 -11.95
C PHE A 42 -6.62 -4.88 -13.15
N THR A 43 -5.41 -4.35 -13.15
CA THR A 43 -4.87 -3.63 -14.31
C THR A 43 -4.72 -4.57 -15.49
N ASN A 44 -4.20 -5.76 -15.26
CA ASN A 44 -4.03 -6.78 -16.29
C ASN A 44 -5.39 -7.29 -16.79
N LEU A 45 -6.31 -7.53 -15.86
CA LEU A 45 -7.66 -7.97 -16.20
C LEU A 45 -8.38 -6.93 -17.05
N ARG A 46 -8.27 -5.66 -16.70
CA ARG A 46 -8.86 -4.56 -17.46
C ARG A 46 -8.31 -4.54 -18.89
N ALA A 47 -7.03 -4.76 -19.05
CA ALA A 47 -6.41 -4.82 -20.37
C ALA A 47 -6.98 -5.95 -21.21
N HIS A 48 -7.24 -7.11 -20.59
CA HIS A 48 -7.86 -8.24 -21.28
C HIS A 48 -9.28 -7.95 -21.73
N CYS A 49 -9.96 -7.04 -21.05
CA CYS A 49 -11.34 -6.65 -21.40
C CYS A 49 -11.40 -5.59 -22.50
N THR A 50 -10.26 -5.11 -22.99
CA THR A 50 -10.21 -4.11 -24.05
C THR A 50 -10.82 -4.70 -25.33
N GLY A 51 -11.79 -3.99 -25.91
CA GLY A 51 -12.48 -4.43 -27.13
C GLY A 51 -13.60 -5.42 -26.87
N MET A 52 -13.81 -5.86 -25.64
CA MET A 52 -14.94 -6.71 -25.31
C MET A 52 -16.20 -5.86 -25.12
N GLU A 53 -17.35 -6.45 -25.41
CA GLU A 53 -18.61 -5.83 -25.09
C GLU A 53 -18.84 -5.92 -23.58
N GLY A 54 -19.56 -4.96 -23.02
CA GLY A 54 -19.87 -4.95 -21.59
C GLY A 54 -19.10 -3.88 -20.84
N GLU A 55 -19.42 -2.62 -21.15
CA GLU A 55 -18.83 -1.48 -20.44
C GLU A 55 -19.06 -1.55 -18.94
N GLY A 56 -20.15 -2.21 -18.50
CA GLY A 56 -20.44 -2.38 -17.09
C GLY A 56 -19.37 -3.19 -16.37
N LEU A 57 -18.93 -4.30 -16.97
CA LEU A 57 -17.88 -5.13 -16.38
C LEU A 57 -16.55 -4.38 -16.33
N LYS A 58 -16.21 -3.69 -17.42
CA LYS A 58 -14.99 -2.90 -17.47
C LYS A 58 -14.97 -1.81 -16.40
N GLY A 59 -16.13 -1.18 -16.17
CA GLY A 59 -16.28 -0.17 -15.14
C GLY A 59 -16.08 -0.73 -13.73
N ILE A 60 -16.62 -1.92 -13.47
CA ILE A 60 -16.46 -2.59 -12.18
C ILE A 60 -14.99 -2.92 -11.92
N ILE A 61 -14.29 -3.42 -12.96
CA ILE A 61 -12.87 -3.74 -12.87
C ILE A 61 -12.05 -2.48 -12.62
N GLU A 62 -12.39 -1.39 -13.31
CA GLU A 62 -11.70 -0.11 -13.12
C GLU A 62 -11.88 0.43 -11.70
N ASP A 63 -13.10 0.35 -11.17
CA ASP A 63 -13.36 0.80 -9.80
C ASP A 63 -12.56 0.00 -8.79
N ALA A 64 -12.48 -1.32 -8.97
CA ALA A 64 -11.70 -2.19 -8.09
C ALA A 64 -10.21 -1.85 -8.18
N ARG A 65 -9.72 -1.62 -9.38
CA ARG A 65 -8.32 -1.25 -9.62
C ARG A 65 -7.95 0.04 -8.90
N LEU A 66 -8.79 1.06 -9.04
CA LEU A 66 -8.54 2.37 -8.43
C LEU A 66 -8.65 2.31 -6.91
N GLU A 67 -9.54 1.49 -6.39
CA GLU A 67 -9.67 1.29 -4.95
C GLU A 67 -8.40 0.65 -4.37
N ASP A 68 -7.88 -0.38 -5.03
CA ASP A 68 -6.66 -1.03 -4.59
C ASP A 68 -5.45 -0.09 -4.68
N LEU A 69 -5.40 0.74 -5.71
CA LEU A 69 -4.36 1.76 -5.83
C LEU A 69 -4.43 2.75 -4.67
N SER A 70 -5.62 3.20 -4.33
CA SER A 70 -5.84 4.12 -3.22
C SER A 70 -5.40 3.50 -1.90
N HIS A 71 -5.74 2.23 -1.67
CA HIS A 71 -5.31 1.50 -0.47
C HIS A 71 -3.80 1.37 -0.41
N PHE A 72 -3.17 1.05 -1.53
CA PHE A 72 -1.71 0.95 -1.62
C PHE A 72 -1.05 2.28 -1.25
N GLU A 73 -1.52 3.37 -1.83
CA GLU A 73 -0.96 4.70 -1.57
C GLU A 73 -1.15 5.12 -0.11
N SER A 74 -2.29 4.79 0.48
CA SER A 74 -2.55 5.08 1.89
C SER A 74 -1.62 4.30 2.81
N CYS A 75 -1.38 3.03 2.51
CA CYS A 75 -0.43 2.21 3.27
C CYS A 75 0.98 2.78 3.15
N LEU A 76 1.36 3.18 1.95
CA LEU A 76 2.68 3.73 1.68
C LEU A 76 2.91 5.00 2.50
N GLU A 77 1.94 5.90 2.49
CA GLU A 77 2.00 7.13 3.26
C GLU A 77 2.19 6.85 4.75
N ARG A 78 1.43 5.90 5.30
CA ARG A 78 1.55 5.53 6.69
C ARG A 78 2.90 4.90 7.01
N ILE A 79 3.42 4.06 6.12
CA ILE A 79 4.73 3.43 6.31
C ILE A 79 5.82 4.51 6.46
N TYR A 80 5.82 5.49 5.58
CA TYR A 80 6.85 6.54 5.62
C TYR A 80 6.65 7.49 6.80
N GLN A 81 5.42 7.72 7.23
CA GLN A 81 5.15 8.49 8.45
C GLN A 81 5.73 7.80 9.69
N LEU A 82 5.78 6.48 9.68
CA LEU A 82 6.31 5.70 10.81
C LEU A 82 7.80 5.40 10.69
N GLY A 83 8.47 5.97 9.69
CA GLY A 83 9.90 5.79 9.50
C GLY A 83 10.30 4.53 8.75
N GLY A 84 9.34 3.81 8.16
CA GLY A 84 9.62 2.65 7.34
C GLY A 84 9.98 3.04 5.92
N ILE A 85 10.52 2.08 5.19
CA ILE A 85 10.93 2.26 3.79
C ILE A 85 10.56 1.00 3.03
N LEU A 86 10.00 1.15 1.84
CA LEU A 86 9.77 0.02 0.96
C LEU A 86 11.05 -0.36 0.22
N PRO A 87 11.22 -1.64 -0.15
CA PRO A 87 12.31 -2.03 -1.03
C PRO A 87 12.22 -1.27 -2.35
N ASN A 88 13.37 -0.84 -2.88
CA ASN A 88 13.42 -0.20 -4.19
C ASN A 88 13.19 -1.18 -5.33
N ASP A 89 13.48 -2.45 -5.09
CA ASP A 89 13.27 -3.51 -6.08
C ASP A 89 11.86 -4.04 -5.95
N ALA A 90 11.05 -3.86 -6.99
CA ALA A 90 9.66 -4.30 -6.99
C ALA A 90 9.54 -5.82 -6.79
N THR A 91 10.49 -6.59 -7.28
CA THR A 91 10.48 -8.05 -7.11
C THR A 91 10.61 -8.41 -5.62
N GLU A 92 11.50 -7.74 -4.92
CA GLU A 92 11.68 -7.95 -3.48
C GLU A 92 10.41 -7.54 -2.72
N PHE A 93 9.79 -6.45 -3.13
CA PHE A 93 8.58 -5.97 -2.50
C PHE A 93 7.43 -6.97 -2.64
N ILE A 94 7.21 -7.48 -3.84
CA ILE A 94 6.11 -8.41 -4.12
C ILE A 94 6.26 -9.71 -3.32
N LYS A 95 7.48 -10.17 -3.10
CA LYS A 95 7.74 -11.40 -2.36
C LYS A 95 7.32 -11.32 -0.90
N ILE A 96 7.10 -10.13 -0.37
CA ILE A 96 6.71 -9.94 1.03
C ILE A 96 5.26 -10.38 1.27
N SER A 97 4.40 -10.27 0.27
CA SER A 97 2.97 -10.58 0.42
C SER A 97 2.65 -12.07 0.60
#